data_00d012926ec5b3ae88461afbaa458ee0
#
_entry.id   00d012926ec5b3ae88461afbaa458ee0
#
_cell.length_a   1.000
_cell.length_b   1.000
_cell.length_c   1.000
_cell.angle_alpha   90.00
_cell.angle_beta   90.00
_cell.angle_gamma   90.00
#
_symmetry.space_group_name_H-M   'P 1'
#
loop_
_entity.id
_entity.type
_entity.pdbx_description
1 polymer ?
#
loop_
_entity_poly.entity_id
_entity_poly.type
_entity_poly.pdbx_seq_one_letter_code
_entity_poly.pdbx_strand_id
1 'polypeptide(L)'
;MKNNINLIKGTHDLVGLDIIKYNYILENFKNICNQFSFKEIITPIIEQEDLYVRGVGEMTDIVSKEMYTFLDQGDKKICLRPEATSGIARFAASNYESGAMKLFTYGPMFRRERPQKGRYRQFNQLNIE
;
A
#
# COMPACT_ATOMS: atom_id res chain seq x y z
N MET A 1 -28.65 16.64 19.31
CA MET A 1 -27.84 15.40 19.31
C MET A 1 -26.55 15.71 18.57
N LYS A 2 -25.39 15.60 19.23
CA LYS A 2 -24.10 15.66 18.52
C LYS A 2 -23.98 14.37 17.71
N ASN A 3 -24.11 14.42 16.39
CA ASN A 3 -23.75 13.32 15.52
C ASN A 3 -22.23 13.10 15.65
N ASN A 4 -21.83 12.18 16.51
CA ASN A 4 -20.42 11.81 16.61
C ASN A 4 -20.06 11.01 15.33
N ILE A 5 -19.25 11.62 14.48
CA ILE A 5 -18.63 10.92 13.35
C ILE A 5 -17.48 10.10 13.93
N ASN A 6 -17.62 8.79 13.88
CA ASN A 6 -16.61 7.86 14.37
C ASN A 6 -15.68 7.42 13.23
N LEU A 7 -14.47 7.01 13.59
CA LEU A 7 -13.56 6.36 12.66
C LEU A 7 -14.18 5.08 12.06
N ILE A 8 -13.81 4.79 10.82
CA ILE A 8 -14.14 3.51 10.20
C ILE A 8 -13.46 2.39 10.99
N LYS A 9 -14.20 1.33 11.31
CA LYS A 9 -13.63 0.18 12.02
C LYS A 9 -12.43 -0.40 11.25
N GLY A 10 -11.30 -0.53 11.93
CA GLY A 10 -10.04 -0.99 11.32
C GLY A 10 -9.18 0.14 10.75
N THR A 11 -9.50 1.40 11.11
CA THR A 11 -8.63 2.56 10.91
C THR A 11 -8.36 3.25 12.24
N HIS A 12 -7.29 4.01 12.31
CA HIS A 12 -6.94 4.75 13.52
C HIS A 12 -6.07 5.99 13.19
N ASP A 13 -6.14 6.98 14.06
CA ASP A 13 -5.24 8.12 14.02
C ASP A 13 -3.93 7.76 14.73
N LEU A 14 -2.81 8.23 14.21
CA LEU A 14 -1.51 8.15 14.87
C LEU A 14 -1.20 9.50 15.50
N VAL A 15 -0.99 9.51 16.82
CA VAL A 15 -0.71 10.73 17.58
C VAL A 15 0.22 10.43 18.76
N GLY A 16 0.91 11.44 19.24
CA GLY A 16 1.76 11.33 20.44
C GLY A 16 2.89 10.31 20.26
N LEU A 17 2.99 9.35 21.16
CA LEU A 17 4.07 8.36 21.15
C LEU A 17 4.03 7.43 19.92
N ASP A 18 2.85 7.16 19.39
CA ASP A 18 2.70 6.25 18.25
C ASP A 18 3.25 6.86 16.96
N ILE A 19 3.02 8.15 16.71
CA ILE A 19 3.64 8.81 15.55
C ILE A 19 5.16 8.96 15.71
N ILE A 20 5.67 9.14 16.94
CA ILE A 20 7.11 9.17 17.20
C ILE A 20 7.75 7.82 16.86
N LYS A 21 7.15 6.71 17.31
CA LYS A 21 7.61 5.35 16.99
C LYS A 21 7.55 5.09 15.48
N TYR A 22 6.47 5.49 14.83
CA TYR A 22 6.31 5.37 13.39
C TYR A 22 7.45 6.08 12.64
N ASN A 23 7.71 7.33 12.95
CA ASN A 23 8.77 8.11 12.32
C ASN A 23 10.16 7.49 12.57
N TYR A 24 10.42 7.02 13.78
CA TYR A 24 11.68 6.35 14.12
C TYR A 24 11.90 5.10 13.26
N ILE A 25 10.90 4.25 13.10
CA ILE A 25 10.96 3.06 12.25
C ILE A 25 11.20 3.45 10.79
N LEU A 26 10.46 4.45 10.29
CA LEU A 26 10.57 4.91 8.91
C LEU A 26 11.94 5.49 8.59
N GLU A 27 12.51 6.32 9.48
CA GLU A 27 13.85 6.87 9.31
C GLU A 27 14.93 5.79 9.26
N ASN A 28 14.87 4.81 10.17
CA ASN A 28 15.80 3.68 10.16
C ASN A 28 15.67 2.85 8.88
N PHE A 29 14.45 2.57 8.43
CA PHE A 29 14.20 1.87 7.17
C PHE A 29 14.82 2.60 5.98
N LYS A 30 14.59 3.91 5.85
CA LYS A 30 15.17 4.73 4.78
C LYS A 30 16.69 4.71 4.81
N ASN A 31 17.29 4.86 6.00
CA ASN A 31 18.74 4.84 6.17
C ASN A 31 19.35 3.51 5.71
N ILE A 32 18.73 2.38 6.09
CA ILE A 32 19.17 1.05 5.67
C ILE A 32 19.03 0.90 4.14
N CYS A 33 17.90 1.27 3.56
CA CYS A 33 17.70 1.22 2.11
C CYS A 33 18.77 2.02 1.36
N ASN A 34 19.08 3.22 1.82
CA ASN A 34 20.10 4.07 1.22
C ASN A 34 21.50 3.45 1.32
N GLN A 35 21.86 2.83 2.46
CA GLN A 35 23.13 2.12 2.62
C GLN A 35 23.30 0.97 1.63
N PHE A 36 22.21 0.29 1.27
CA PHE A 36 22.22 -0.78 0.27
C PHE A 36 21.92 -0.31 -1.15
N SER A 37 21.96 1.00 -1.40
CA SER A 37 21.74 1.63 -2.71
C SER A 37 20.35 1.37 -3.32
N PHE A 38 19.33 1.18 -2.49
CA PHE A 38 17.94 1.22 -2.94
C PHE A 38 17.51 2.66 -3.18
N LYS A 39 16.75 2.88 -4.24
CA LYS A 39 16.14 4.19 -4.56
C LYS A 39 14.69 4.25 -4.10
N GLU A 40 14.31 5.38 -3.54
CA GLU A 40 12.93 5.61 -3.12
C GLU A 40 12.01 5.75 -4.33
N ILE A 41 10.85 5.10 -4.28
CA ILE A 41 9.75 5.28 -5.22
C ILE A 41 8.45 5.49 -4.45
N ILE A 42 7.60 6.38 -4.96
CA ILE A 42 6.22 6.55 -4.49
C ILE A 42 5.29 6.18 -5.65
N THR A 43 4.53 5.12 -5.47
CA THR A 43 3.51 4.69 -6.43
C THR A 43 2.14 5.24 -6.05
N PRO A 44 1.21 5.42 -7.00
CA PRO A 44 -0.15 5.86 -6.70
C PRO A 44 -0.86 4.97 -5.67
N ILE A 45 -1.73 5.57 -4.88
CA ILE A 45 -2.63 4.84 -3.96
C ILE A 45 -3.80 4.23 -4.73
N ILE A 46 -4.28 4.94 -5.76
CA ILE A 46 -5.36 4.50 -6.66
C ILE A 46 -4.72 3.90 -7.90
N GLU A 47 -5.09 2.68 -8.23
CA GLU A 47 -4.59 1.93 -9.39
C GLU A 47 -5.74 1.26 -10.12
N GLN A 48 -5.48 0.78 -11.33
CA GLN A 48 -6.42 -0.09 -12.05
C GLN A 48 -6.52 -1.44 -11.34
N GLU A 49 -7.74 -1.97 -11.17
CA GLU A 49 -7.97 -3.28 -10.55
C GLU A 49 -7.15 -4.39 -11.24
N ASP A 50 -7.09 -4.36 -12.56
CA ASP A 50 -6.38 -5.34 -13.39
C ASP A 50 -4.89 -5.48 -13.04
N LEU A 51 -4.26 -4.45 -12.49
CA LEU A 51 -2.88 -4.52 -12.06
C LEU A 51 -2.67 -5.62 -11.01
N TYR A 52 -3.58 -5.70 -10.04
CA TYR A 52 -3.51 -6.68 -8.95
C TYR A 52 -4.07 -8.03 -9.34
N VAL A 53 -5.13 -8.05 -10.14
CA VAL A 53 -5.69 -9.30 -10.70
C VAL A 53 -4.61 -10.07 -11.46
N ARG A 54 -3.83 -9.40 -12.31
CA ARG A 54 -2.74 -10.02 -13.07
C ARG A 54 -1.49 -10.28 -12.23
N GLY A 55 -1.14 -9.38 -11.34
CA GLY A 55 0.09 -9.46 -10.55
C GLY A 55 0.03 -10.46 -9.39
N VAL A 56 -1.07 -10.46 -8.65
CA VAL A 56 -1.27 -11.29 -7.46
C VAL A 56 -2.03 -12.58 -7.79
N GLY A 57 -2.89 -12.55 -8.81
CA GLY A 57 -3.73 -13.66 -9.27
C GLY A 57 -5.17 -13.58 -8.76
N GLU A 58 -6.12 -13.85 -9.66
CA GLU A 58 -7.56 -13.75 -9.41
C GLU A 58 -8.06 -14.60 -8.24
N MET A 59 -7.42 -15.73 -7.99
CA MET A 59 -7.84 -16.72 -7.00
C MET A 59 -7.30 -16.44 -5.59
N THR A 60 -6.53 -15.37 -5.42
CA THR A 60 -6.03 -15.02 -4.08
C THR A 60 -7.13 -14.33 -3.26
N ASP A 61 -7.14 -14.56 -1.95
CA ASP A 61 -8.09 -13.90 -1.05
C ASP A 61 -7.98 -12.37 -1.10
N ILE A 62 -6.78 -11.83 -1.34
CA ILE A 62 -6.54 -10.39 -1.47
C ILE A 62 -7.36 -9.82 -2.62
N VAL A 63 -7.26 -10.41 -3.81
CA VAL A 63 -7.96 -9.93 -5.01
C VAL A 63 -9.45 -10.23 -4.94
N SER A 64 -9.83 -11.45 -4.56
CA SER A 64 -11.22 -11.89 -4.61
C SER A 64 -12.12 -11.30 -3.51
N LYS A 65 -11.57 -10.98 -2.33
CA LYS A 65 -12.36 -10.62 -1.13
C LYS A 65 -11.94 -9.35 -0.42
N GLU A 66 -10.67 -8.96 -0.51
CA GLU A 66 -10.09 -7.95 0.39
C GLU A 66 -9.79 -6.60 -0.28
N MET A 67 -9.84 -6.48 -1.60
CA MET A 67 -9.61 -5.21 -2.28
C MET A 67 -10.81 -4.27 -2.14
N TYR A 68 -10.51 -2.98 -1.93
CA TYR A 68 -11.47 -1.89 -2.11
C TYR A 68 -11.50 -1.52 -3.59
N THR A 69 -12.56 -1.91 -4.28
CA THR A 69 -12.77 -1.63 -5.70
C THR A 69 -13.98 -0.74 -5.90
N PHE A 70 -13.94 0.13 -6.89
CA PHE A 70 -15.01 1.03 -7.26
C PHE A 70 -14.92 1.42 -8.74
N LEU A 71 -15.98 1.97 -9.28
CA LEU A 71 -16.03 2.46 -10.65
C LEU A 71 -15.65 3.93 -10.68
N ASP A 72 -14.71 4.30 -11.55
CA ASP A 72 -14.39 5.68 -11.88
C ASP A 72 -15.35 6.20 -12.96
N GLN A 73 -15.30 7.50 -13.23
CA GLN A 73 -16.03 8.08 -14.34
C GLN A 73 -15.62 7.39 -15.64
N GLY A 74 -16.62 6.86 -16.39
CA GLY A 74 -16.39 6.07 -17.60
C GLY A 74 -16.23 4.56 -17.37
N ASP A 75 -16.79 4.07 -16.27
CA ASP A 75 -16.95 2.64 -15.92
C ASP A 75 -15.63 1.87 -15.81
N LYS A 76 -14.52 2.57 -15.58
CA LYS A 76 -13.23 1.93 -15.31
C LYS A 76 -13.18 1.41 -13.89
N LYS A 77 -12.82 0.15 -13.72
CA LYS A 77 -12.58 -0.45 -12.41
C LYS A 77 -11.24 -0.01 -11.85
N ILE A 78 -11.30 0.68 -10.75
CA ILE A 78 -10.14 1.14 -9.98
C ILE A 78 -10.22 0.62 -8.55
N CYS A 79 -9.09 0.64 -7.85
CA CYS A 79 -8.99 0.14 -6.49
C CYS A 79 -8.03 0.96 -5.64
N LEU A 80 -8.14 0.83 -4.32
CA LEU A 80 -7.09 1.24 -3.40
C LEU A 80 -6.06 0.11 -3.32
N ARG A 81 -4.78 0.47 -3.44
CA ARG A 81 -3.68 -0.51 -3.44
C ARG A 81 -3.70 -1.40 -2.18
N PRO A 82 -3.75 -2.73 -2.32
CA PRO A 82 -3.74 -3.66 -1.20
C PRO A 82 -2.32 -4.03 -0.75
N GLU A 83 -1.30 -3.75 -1.58
CA GLU A 83 0.12 -4.04 -1.40
C GLU A 83 0.98 -3.16 -2.32
N ALA A 84 2.29 -3.18 -2.18
CA ALA A 84 3.18 -2.26 -2.90
C ALA A 84 3.85 -2.90 -4.12
N THR A 85 4.06 -4.22 -4.13
CA THR A 85 4.87 -4.92 -5.12
C THR A 85 4.37 -4.73 -6.55
N SER A 86 3.05 -4.87 -6.79
CA SER A 86 2.48 -4.74 -8.13
C SER A 86 2.67 -3.34 -8.73
N GLY A 87 2.55 -2.29 -7.90
CA GLY A 87 2.79 -0.91 -8.34
C GLY A 87 4.26 -0.68 -8.73
N ILE A 88 5.20 -1.23 -7.95
CA ILE A 88 6.64 -1.18 -8.25
C ILE A 88 6.95 -1.99 -9.51
N ALA A 89 6.38 -3.19 -9.65
CA ALA A 89 6.56 -4.03 -10.84
C ALA A 89 6.05 -3.34 -12.12
N ARG A 90 4.88 -2.67 -12.05
CA ARG A 90 4.36 -1.86 -13.16
C ARG A 90 5.33 -0.74 -13.56
N PHE A 91 5.89 -0.02 -12.57
CA PHE A 91 6.87 1.02 -12.83
C PHE A 91 8.12 0.42 -13.48
N ALA A 92 8.66 -0.67 -12.91
CA ALA A 92 9.84 -1.34 -13.44
C ALA A 92 9.64 -1.82 -14.88
N ALA A 93 8.51 -2.45 -15.18
CA ALA A 93 8.19 -2.92 -16.53
C ALA A 93 8.20 -1.81 -17.60
N SER A 94 7.85 -0.57 -17.21
CA SER A 94 7.81 0.58 -18.12
C SER A 94 9.12 1.37 -18.19
N ASN A 95 10.03 1.19 -17.22
CA ASN A 95 11.23 2.03 -17.05
C ASN A 95 12.53 1.22 -16.95
N TYR A 96 12.46 -0.11 -17.13
CA TYR A 96 13.63 -0.96 -17.06
C TYR A 96 14.41 -0.86 -18.38
N GLU A 97 15.66 -0.43 -18.28
CA GLU A 97 16.58 -0.35 -19.43
C GLU A 97 17.57 -1.51 -19.42
N SER A 98 18.27 -1.72 -18.30
CA SER A 98 19.23 -2.82 -18.15
C SER A 98 19.73 -2.94 -16.70
N GLY A 99 20.19 -4.13 -16.30
CA GLY A 99 20.80 -4.40 -15.00
C GLY A 99 19.76 -4.65 -13.88
N ALA A 100 20.18 -4.54 -12.63
CA ALA A 100 19.32 -4.71 -11.47
C ALA A 100 18.72 -3.36 -11.03
N MET A 101 17.42 -3.32 -10.82
CA MET A 101 16.73 -2.18 -10.23
C MET A 101 16.45 -2.49 -8.74
N LYS A 102 16.90 -1.63 -7.85
CA LYS A 102 16.68 -1.74 -6.40
C LYS A 102 15.79 -0.59 -5.96
N LEU A 103 14.57 -0.88 -5.57
CA LEU A 103 13.57 0.10 -5.20
C LEU A 103 13.03 -0.15 -3.80
N PHE A 104 12.70 0.91 -3.08
CA PHE A 104 11.95 0.81 -1.83
C PHE A 104 10.83 1.82 -1.79
N THR A 105 9.77 1.45 -1.09
CA THR A 105 8.62 2.33 -0.84
C THR A 105 8.05 2.10 0.55
N TYR A 106 7.25 3.03 0.99
CA TYR A 106 6.48 2.93 2.22
C TYR A 106 5.19 3.71 2.07
N GLY A 107 4.24 3.41 2.93
CA GLY A 107 2.99 4.16 2.98
C GLY A 107 1.77 3.29 3.19
N PRO A 108 0.57 3.91 3.10
CA PRO A 108 -0.67 3.23 3.41
C PRO A 108 -1.06 2.22 2.33
N MET A 109 -1.53 1.05 2.81
CA MET A 109 -2.18 0.01 2.04
C MET A 109 -3.57 -0.23 2.60
N PHE A 110 -4.46 -0.83 1.80
CA PHE A 110 -5.88 -0.92 2.13
C PHE A 110 -6.41 -2.33 1.84
N ARG A 111 -6.99 -2.97 2.87
CA ARG A 111 -7.61 -4.29 2.72
C ARG A 111 -8.93 -4.34 3.47
N ARG A 112 -9.94 -4.85 2.83
CA ARG A 112 -11.31 -5.03 3.36
C ARG A 112 -11.42 -6.21 4.33
N GLU A 113 -10.37 -6.46 5.11
CA GLU A 113 -10.35 -7.54 6.09
C GLU A 113 -11.33 -7.32 7.24
N ARG A 114 -11.73 -8.40 7.89
CA ARG A 114 -12.39 -8.31 9.19
C ARG A 114 -11.37 -7.80 10.21
N PRO A 115 -11.60 -6.61 10.81
CA PRO A 115 -10.64 -6.02 11.73
C PRO A 115 -10.48 -6.89 12.98
N GLN A 116 -9.23 -7.13 13.35
CA GLN A 116 -8.85 -7.77 14.60
C GLN A 116 -7.49 -7.23 15.05
N LYS A 117 -7.00 -7.64 16.22
CA LYS A 117 -5.67 -7.20 16.72
C LYS A 117 -4.59 -7.54 15.69
N GLY A 118 -3.87 -6.51 15.23
CA GLY A 118 -2.81 -6.64 14.23
C GLY A 118 -3.29 -6.71 12.77
N ARG A 119 -4.62 -6.64 12.51
CA ARG A 119 -5.18 -6.56 11.16
C ARG A 119 -6.06 -5.32 11.03
N TYR A 120 -5.59 -4.39 10.24
CA TYR A 120 -6.25 -3.11 9.98
C TYR A 120 -6.71 -3.03 8.53
N ARG A 121 -7.74 -2.21 8.28
CA ARG A 121 -8.22 -1.91 6.92
C ARG A 121 -7.35 -0.91 6.20
N GLN A 122 -6.71 -0.01 6.96
CA GLN A 122 -5.63 0.83 6.50
C GLN A 122 -4.42 0.56 7.38
N PHE A 123 -3.29 0.22 6.77
CA PHE A 123 -2.03 -0.06 7.46
C PHE A 123 -0.87 0.45 6.63
N ASN A 124 0.27 0.68 7.26
CA ASN A 124 1.47 1.09 6.57
C ASN A 124 2.36 -0.13 6.27
N GLN A 125 2.88 -0.17 5.06
CA GLN A 125 3.82 -1.18 4.60
C GLN A 125 5.17 -0.54 4.29
N LEU A 126 6.24 -1.19 4.70
CA LEU A 126 7.60 -0.93 4.25
C LEU A 126 7.96 -2.03 3.26
N ASN A 127 8.40 -1.67 2.06
CA ASN A 127 8.62 -2.63 0.99
C ASN A 127 9.92 -2.36 0.24
N ILE A 128 10.63 -3.42 -0.10
CA ILE A 128 11.84 -3.40 -0.94
C ILE A 128 11.71 -4.44 -2.06
N GLU A 129 12.14 -4.08 -3.24
CA GLU A 129 12.11 -4.91 -4.45
C GLU A 129 13.45 -4.86 -5.19
#